data_eac4f92f104bb24803acefe8c78ea313
#
_entry.id   eac4f92f104bb24803acefe8c78ea313
#
_cell.length_a   1.000
_cell.length_b   1.000
_cell.length_c   1.000
_cell.angle_alpha   90.00
_cell.angle_beta   90.00
_cell.angle_gamma   90.00
#
_symmetry.space_group_name_H-M   'P 1'
#
loop_
_entity.id
_entity.type
_entity.pdbx_description
1 polymer ?
#
loop_
_entity_poly.entity_id
_entity_poly.type
_entity_poly.pdbx_seq_one_letter_code
_entity_poly.pdbx_strand_id
1 'polypeptide(L)'
;MKYASLRYYGSNIGDVVQIIASSRFIPQVDAWCNREALNTYVFEEAHKIILNGWFLHRPENFRLHRSLVPLLISMHVAPKAAERFFRPDVVAYLRDHGPVGCRDSYTLRLMARQGIPAYFSGCLTLTLEPNPTFPKRD
;
A
#
# COMPACT_ATOMS: atom_id res chain seq x y z
N MET A 1 15.32 -3.28 -14.13
CA MET A 1 14.10 -2.90 -13.41
C MET A 1 14.33 -3.18 -11.94
N LYS A 2 14.26 -2.14 -11.09
CA LYS A 2 14.45 -2.27 -9.63
C LYS A 2 13.11 -2.32 -8.91
N TYR A 3 13.12 -2.86 -7.69
CA TYR A 3 11.93 -3.02 -6.87
C TYR A 3 12.15 -2.50 -5.46
N ALA A 4 11.19 -1.74 -4.97
CA ALA A 4 11.12 -1.31 -3.59
C ALA A 4 10.02 -2.07 -2.85
N SER A 5 10.20 -2.27 -1.56
CA SER A 5 9.17 -2.82 -0.68
C SER A 5 8.91 -1.88 0.49
N LEU A 6 7.69 -1.95 1.02
CA LEU A 6 7.34 -1.18 2.21
C LEU A 6 8.03 -1.77 3.44
N ARG A 7 8.45 -0.88 4.34
CA ARG A 7 8.86 -1.21 5.69
C ARG A 7 8.07 -0.36 6.68
N TYR A 8 7.65 -0.99 7.76
CA TYR A 8 7.00 -0.31 8.85
C TYR A 8 7.74 -0.56 10.16
N TYR A 9 7.96 0.49 10.93
CA TYR A 9 8.65 0.43 12.22
C TYR A 9 7.63 0.54 13.33
N GLY A 10 7.01 -0.57 13.70
CA GLY A 10 6.02 -0.64 14.75
C GLY A 10 5.87 -2.06 15.29
N SER A 11 5.10 -2.21 16.37
CA SER A 11 4.84 -3.49 17.02
C SER A 11 3.64 -4.25 16.44
N ASN A 12 2.95 -3.69 15.44
CA ASN A 12 1.77 -4.32 14.85
C ASN A 12 2.18 -5.42 13.87
N ILE A 13 1.99 -6.68 14.27
CA ILE A 13 2.29 -7.84 13.44
C ILE A 13 1.51 -7.85 12.11
N GLY A 14 0.32 -7.25 12.07
CA GLY A 14 -0.48 -7.11 10.86
C GLY A 14 0.25 -6.35 9.75
N ASP A 15 1.06 -5.36 10.09
CA ASP A 15 1.86 -4.62 9.12
C ASP A 15 3.00 -5.48 8.56
N VAL A 16 3.61 -6.32 9.39
CA VAL A 16 4.64 -7.29 8.95
C VAL A 16 4.05 -8.32 7.99
N VAL A 17 2.88 -8.86 8.29
CA VAL A 17 2.18 -9.82 7.42
C VAL A 17 1.81 -9.19 6.08
N GLN A 18 1.42 -7.91 6.05
CA GLN A 18 1.19 -7.17 4.80
C GLN A 18 2.46 -7.06 3.94
N ILE A 19 3.61 -6.78 4.56
CA ILE A 19 4.90 -6.71 3.86
C ILE A 19 5.28 -8.08 3.29
N ILE A 20 5.14 -9.15 4.07
CA ILE A 20 5.41 -10.52 3.61
C ILE A 20 4.53 -10.86 2.40
N ALA A 21 3.23 -10.54 2.48
CA ALA A 21 2.31 -10.82 1.40
C ALA A 21 2.69 -10.11 0.10
N SER A 22 3.08 -8.83 0.15
CA SER A 22 3.49 -8.08 -1.04
C SER A 22 4.86 -8.52 -1.58
N SER A 23 5.81 -8.86 -0.70
CA SER A 23 7.17 -9.27 -1.11
C SER A 23 7.19 -10.55 -1.95
N ARG A 24 6.16 -11.40 -1.86
CA ARG A 24 6.03 -12.62 -2.68
C ARG A 24 5.85 -12.34 -4.18
N PHE A 25 5.40 -11.14 -4.52
CA PHE A 25 5.10 -10.74 -5.91
C PHE A 25 6.23 -9.92 -6.56
N ILE A 26 7.33 -9.74 -5.86
CA ILE A 26 8.51 -9.04 -6.40
C ILE A 26 9.71 -9.99 -6.42
N PRO A 27 10.53 -9.98 -7.50
CA PRO A 27 11.63 -10.94 -7.66
C PRO A 27 12.72 -10.76 -6.59
N GLN A 28 13.01 -9.51 -6.27
CA GLN A 28 14.00 -9.12 -5.25
C GLN A 28 13.66 -7.75 -4.70
N VAL A 29 14.11 -7.44 -3.51
CA VAL A 29 13.96 -6.11 -2.90
C VAL A 29 15.27 -5.36 -3.02
N ASP A 30 15.32 -4.33 -3.87
CA ASP A 30 16.50 -3.47 -4.06
C ASP A 30 16.52 -2.31 -3.06
N ALA A 31 15.34 -1.88 -2.58
CA ALA A 31 15.21 -0.79 -1.61
C ALA A 31 14.03 -1.00 -0.65
N TRP A 32 14.19 -0.49 0.58
CA TRP A 32 13.14 -0.49 1.59
C TRP A 32 12.65 0.94 1.84
N CYS A 33 11.34 1.14 1.75
CA CYS A 33 10.70 2.44 1.96
C CYS A 33 9.84 2.42 3.21
N ASN A 34 10.05 3.37 4.12
CA ASN A 34 9.18 3.55 5.27
C ASN A 34 7.82 4.06 4.79
N ARG A 35 6.75 3.32 5.08
CA ARG A 35 5.38 3.67 4.73
C ARG A 35 4.97 5.07 5.24
N GLU A 36 5.49 5.48 6.39
CA GLU A 36 5.14 6.77 7.02
C GLU A 36 5.98 7.95 6.49
N ALA A 37 6.87 7.71 5.52
CA ALA A 37 7.76 8.72 4.96
C ALA A 37 7.95 8.56 3.44
N LEU A 38 6.92 8.13 2.72
CA LEU A 38 6.99 7.82 1.28
C LEU A 38 7.43 9.01 0.43
N ASN A 39 7.09 10.23 0.84
CA ASN A 39 7.46 11.47 0.17
C ASN A 39 8.95 11.82 0.23
N THR A 40 9.75 11.11 1.03
CA THR A 40 11.19 11.38 1.19
C THR A 40 12.06 10.55 0.27
N TYR A 41 11.52 9.52 -0.38
CA TYR A 41 12.31 8.62 -1.22
C TYR A 41 12.42 9.12 -2.64
N VAL A 42 13.66 9.39 -3.06
CA VAL A 42 14.03 9.75 -4.42
C VAL A 42 15.16 8.83 -4.86
N PHE A 43 14.97 8.16 -5.98
CA PHE A 43 15.94 7.23 -6.55
C PHE A 43 16.42 7.75 -7.92
N GLU A 44 17.66 7.44 -8.29
CA GLU A 44 18.21 7.74 -9.62
C GLU A 44 17.49 6.95 -10.73
N GLU A 45 17.17 5.68 -10.44
CA GLU A 45 16.43 4.80 -11.33
C GLU A 45 15.02 4.53 -10.83
N ALA A 46 14.10 4.23 -11.74
CA ALA A 46 12.74 3.88 -11.38
C ALA A 46 12.64 2.56 -10.62
N HIS A 47 11.94 2.57 -9.48
CA HIS A 47 11.63 1.40 -8.67
C HIS A 47 10.14 1.13 -8.70
N LYS A 48 9.73 -0.09 -9.03
CA LYS A 48 8.35 -0.54 -8.84
C LYS A 48 8.12 -0.84 -7.36
N ILE A 49 6.95 -0.44 -6.85
CA ILE A 49 6.58 -0.68 -5.45
C ILE A 49 5.11 -1.10 -5.36
N ILE A 50 4.83 -2.11 -4.53
CA ILE A 50 3.46 -2.48 -4.18
C ILE A 50 3.07 -1.66 -2.95
N LEU A 51 2.06 -0.81 -3.11
CA LEU A 51 1.49 -0.01 -2.03
C LEU A 51 0.23 -0.69 -1.52
N ASN A 52 0.42 -1.55 -0.54
CA ASN A 52 -0.64 -2.20 0.21
C ASN A 52 -0.56 -1.79 1.70
N GLY A 53 -1.67 -1.80 2.38
CA GLY A 53 -1.67 -1.60 3.81
C GLY A 53 -2.47 -0.40 4.30
N TRP A 54 -2.19 0.01 5.50
CA TRP A 54 -2.98 0.93 6.30
C TRP A 54 -2.33 2.32 6.37
N PHE A 55 -2.99 3.34 5.83
CA PHE A 55 -2.49 4.71 5.82
C PHE A 55 -3.21 5.52 6.91
N LEU A 56 -2.64 5.53 8.10
CA LEU A 56 -3.22 6.20 9.28
C LEU A 56 -2.28 7.21 9.92
N HIS A 57 -1.04 6.82 10.26
CA HIS A 57 -0.23 7.60 11.19
C HIS A 57 0.21 8.94 10.59
N ARG A 58 0.78 8.91 9.39
CA ARG A 58 1.23 10.11 8.66
C ARG A 58 0.70 10.13 7.23
N PRO A 59 -0.63 10.21 7.04
CA PRO A 59 -1.23 10.18 5.71
C PRO A 59 -0.79 11.35 4.83
N GLU A 60 -0.34 12.45 5.42
CA GLU A 60 0.23 13.60 4.75
C GLU A 60 1.52 13.30 3.96
N ASN A 61 2.21 12.21 4.29
CA ASN A 61 3.45 11.78 3.63
C ASN A 61 3.22 10.78 2.49
N PHE A 62 1.97 10.56 2.09
CA PHE A 62 1.64 9.54 1.08
C PHE A 62 2.14 9.88 -0.33
N ARG A 63 2.43 11.10 -0.66
CA ARG A 63 2.84 11.48 -2.01
C ARG A 63 4.21 10.87 -2.37
N LEU A 64 4.28 10.14 -3.51
CA LEU A 64 5.51 9.52 -4.00
C LEU A 64 6.21 10.41 -5.03
N HIS A 65 7.54 10.33 -5.06
CA HIS A 65 8.32 10.87 -6.17
C HIS A 65 8.17 9.99 -7.41
N ARG A 66 8.29 10.58 -8.60
CA ARG A 66 8.16 9.87 -9.90
C ARG A 66 9.10 8.68 -10.09
N SER A 67 10.17 8.58 -9.30
CA SER A 67 11.06 7.41 -9.30
C SER A 67 10.48 6.18 -8.60
N LEU A 68 9.35 6.33 -7.89
CA LEU A 68 8.58 5.23 -7.34
C LEU A 68 7.33 5.01 -8.19
N VAL A 69 7.28 3.89 -8.89
CA VAL A 69 6.15 3.49 -9.76
C VAL A 69 5.25 2.53 -8.99
N PRO A 70 4.09 3.00 -8.50
CA PRO A 70 3.26 2.21 -7.60
C PRO A 70 2.34 1.24 -8.33
N LEU A 71 2.13 0.07 -7.73
CA LEU A 71 0.92 -0.72 -7.84
C LEU A 71 0.06 -0.46 -6.60
N LEU A 72 -1.07 0.21 -6.78
CA LEU A 72 -2.00 0.58 -5.71
C LEU A 72 -2.99 -0.57 -5.48
N ILE A 73 -2.72 -1.44 -4.51
CA ILE A 73 -3.54 -2.63 -4.25
C ILE A 73 -3.69 -2.88 -2.75
N SER A 74 -4.83 -3.43 -2.34
CA SER A 74 -5.13 -3.72 -0.92
C SER A 74 -4.96 -2.52 0.00
N MET A 75 -5.22 -1.33 -0.51
CA MET A 75 -5.13 -0.11 0.28
C MET A 75 -6.28 0.00 1.28
N HIS A 76 -5.96 0.51 2.47
CA HIS A 76 -6.92 0.86 3.49
C HIS A 76 -6.65 2.26 4.02
N VAL A 77 -7.67 3.10 3.99
CA VAL A 77 -7.64 4.44 4.59
C VAL A 77 -8.54 4.44 5.82
N ALA A 78 -7.93 4.61 6.99
CA ALA A 78 -8.70 4.64 8.23
C ALA A 78 -9.62 5.87 8.31
N PRO A 79 -10.82 5.76 8.91
CA PRO A 79 -11.74 6.88 9.02
C PRO A 79 -11.12 8.15 9.60
N LYS A 80 -10.32 8.00 10.65
CA LYS A 80 -9.61 9.11 11.32
C LYS A 80 -8.53 9.79 10.46
N ALA A 81 -8.08 9.12 9.40
CA ALA A 81 -7.06 9.64 8.49
C ALA A 81 -7.65 10.23 7.22
N ALA A 82 -8.92 9.96 6.91
CA ALA A 82 -9.51 10.23 5.61
C ALA A 82 -9.36 11.71 5.17
N GLU A 83 -9.66 12.65 6.04
CA GLU A 83 -9.54 14.08 5.74
C GLU A 83 -8.10 14.49 5.42
N ARG A 84 -7.14 14.02 6.22
CA ARG A 84 -5.71 14.31 6.02
C ARG A 84 -5.11 13.57 4.84
N PHE A 85 -5.68 12.42 4.47
CA PHE A 85 -5.23 11.60 3.33
C PHE A 85 -5.69 12.19 2.00
N PHE A 86 -6.99 12.53 1.86
CA PHE A 86 -7.59 12.97 0.60
C PHE A 86 -7.37 14.47 0.33
N ARG A 87 -6.13 14.93 0.46
CA ARG A 87 -5.77 16.27 -0.01
C ARG A 87 -5.83 16.34 -1.53
N PRO A 88 -6.03 17.53 -2.12
CA PRO A 88 -6.15 17.69 -3.57
C PRO A 88 -4.99 17.08 -4.37
N ASP A 89 -3.77 17.20 -3.87
CA ASP A 89 -2.56 16.64 -4.50
C ASP A 89 -2.51 15.12 -4.46
N VAL A 90 -2.97 14.49 -3.36
CA VAL A 90 -3.08 13.03 -3.25
C VAL A 90 -4.21 12.50 -4.11
N VAL A 91 -5.36 13.19 -4.16
CA VAL A 91 -6.49 12.81 -5.01
C VAL A 91 -6.06 12.83 -6.49
N ALA A 92 -5.39 13.89 -6.95
CA ALA A 92 -4.87 13.95 -8.31
C ALA A 92 -3.88 12.81 -8.58
N TYR A 93 -2.93 12.58 -7.66
CA TYR A 93 -1.97 11.49 -7.77
C TYR A 93 -2.62 10.11 -7.91
N LEU A 94 -3.64 9.81 -7.09
CA LEU A 94 -4.36 8.54 -7.13
C LEU A 94 -5.18 8.36 -8.41
N ARG A 95 -5.72 9.45 -8.98
CA ARG A 95 -6.40 9.41 -10.28
C ARG A 95 -5.44 9.08 -11.41
N ASP A 96 -4.25 9.67 -11.39
CA ASP A 96 -3.24 9.50 -12.44
C ASP A 96 -2.60 8.10 -12.41
N HIS A 97 -2.55 7.46 -11.24
CA HIS A 97 -1.91 6.15 -11.04
C HIS A 97 -2.91 5.00 -10.81
N GLY A 98 -4.21 5.31 -10.84
CA GLY A 98 -5.26 4.29 -10.67
C GLY A 98 -5.35 3.28 -11.81
N PRO A 99 -6.23 2.27 -11.69
CA PRO A 99 -7.23 2.13 -10.62
C PRO A 99 -6.63 1.67 -9.29
N VAL A 100 -7.25 2.09 -8.19
CA VAL A 100 -6.84 1.75 -6.82
C VAL A 100 -7.55 0.50 -6.32
N GLY A 101 -6.82 -0.56 -5.99
CA GLY A 101 -7.35 -1.73 -5.31
C GLY A 101 -7.58 -1.44 -3.82
N CYS A 102 -8.81 -1.54 -3.37
CA CYS A 102 -9.20 -1.27 -1.99
C CYS A 102 -9.39 -2.57 -1.21
N ARG A 103 -8.83 -2.63 0.01
CA ARG A 103 -8.92 -3.81 0.87
C ARG A 103 -10.32 -4.05 1.41
N ASP A 104 -11.09 -3.00 1.58
CA ASP A 104 -12.42 -3.03 2.19
C ASP A 104 -13.40 -2.08 1.48
N SER A 105 -14.69 -2.32 1.70
CA SER A 105 -15.77 -1.55 1.09
C SER A 105 -15.84 -0.10 1.57
N TYR A 106 -15.35 0.19 2.78
CA TYR A 106 -15.32 1.56 3.28
C TYR A 106 -14.31 2.40 2.50
N THR A 107 -13.08 1.91 2.34
CA THR A 107 -12.04 2.57 1.54
C THR A 107 -12.50 2.75 0.09
N LEU A 108 -13.15 1.71 -0.49
CA LEU A 108 -13.71 1.81 -1.85
C LEU A 108 -14.72 2.95 -1.97
N ARG A 109 -15.64 3.09 -1.01
CA ARG A 109 -16.59 4.22 -1.01
C ARG A 109 -15.91 5.57 -0.86
N LEU A 110 -14.85 5.66 -0.05
CA LEU A 110 -14.08 6.89 0.08
C LEU A 110 -13.44 7.29 -1.25
N MET A 111 -12.79 6.35 -1.95
CA MET A 111 -12.19 6.59 -3.27
C MET A 111 -13.25 7.07 -4.29
N ALA A 112 -14.41 6.40 -4.33
CA ALA A 112 -15.52 6.76 -5.22
C ALA A 112 -16.03 8.19 -4.96
N ARG A 113 -16.16 8.59 -3.70
CA ARG A 113 -16.58 9.97 -3.31
C ARG A 113 -15.60 11.03 -3.78
N GLN A 114 -14.33 10.68 -3.92
CA GLN A 114 -13.28 11.56 -4.45
C GLN A 114 -13.13 11.47 -5.98
N GLY A 115 -13.97 10.68 -6.66
CA GLY A 115 -13.86 10.46 -8.11
C GLY A 115 -12.55 9.76 -8.52
N ILE A 116 -12.01 8.91 -7.64
CA ILE A 116 -10.80 8.12 -7.91
C ILE A 116 -11.25 6.76 -8.47
N PRO A 117 -10.76 6.34 -9.66
CA PRO A 117 -11.02 5.01 -10.17
C PRO A 117 -10.52 3.94 -9.19
N ALA A 118 -11.42 3.09 -8.71
CA ALA A 118 -11.08 2.09 -7.69
C ALA A 118 -11.93 0.82 -7.83
N TYR A 119 -11.41 -0.28 -7.29
CA TYR A 119 -12.09 -1.57 -7.25
C TYR A 119 -11.84 -2.27 -5.91
N PHE A 120 -12.68 -3.23 -5.58
CA PHE A 120 -12.49 -4.07 -4.40
C PHE A 120 -11.47 -5.17 -4.72
N SER A 121 -10.30 -5.10 -4.10
CA SER A 121 -9.22 -6.10 -4.29
C SER A 121 -9.17 -7.14 -3.18
N GLY A 122 -9.80 -6.89 -2.05
CA GLY A 122 -9.57 -7.65 -0.83
C GLY A 122 -8.18 -7.36 -0.21
N CYS A 123 -7.86 -8.10 0.84
CA CYS A 123 -6.57 -7.98 1.52
C CYS A 123 -5.52 -8.87 0.83
N LEU A 124 -4.36 -8.32 0.54
CA LEU A 124 -3.26 -9.07 -0.11
C LEU A 124 -2.78 -10.24 0.76
N THR A 125 -2.99 -10.19 2.08
CA THR A 125 -2.67 -11.31 2.99
C THR A 125 -3.49 -12.57 2.72
N LEU A 126 -4.63 -12.47 2.03
CA LEU A 126 -5.42 -13.63 1.61
C LEU A 126 -4.73 -14.47 0.55
N THR A 127 -3.65 -13.97 -0.06
CA THR A 127 -2.83 -14.72 -1.02
C THR A 127 -1.75 -15.57 -0.34
N LEU A 128 -1.58 -15.44 0.99
CA LEU A 128 -0.64 -16.26 1.74
C LEU A 128 -1.15 -17.69 1.84
N GLU A 129 -0.31 -18.64 1.45
CA GLU A 129 -0.63 -20.05 1.57
C GLU A 129 -0.42 -20.54 3.01
N PRO A 130 -1.25 -21.49 3.49
CA PRO A 130 -1.01 -22.15 4.76
C PRO A 130 0.37 -22.80 4.78
N ASN A 131 1.10 -22.66 5.89
CA ASN A 131 2.35 -23.40 6.04
C ASN A 131 2.01 -24.89 6.28
N PRO A 132 2.42 -25.82 5.39
CA PRO A 132 2.08 -27.22 5.50
C PRO A 132 2.69 -27.91 6.74
N THR A 133 3.69 -27.29 7.38
CA THR A 133 4.32 -27.82 8.60
C THR A 133 3.54 -27.52 9.87
N PHE A 134 2.54 -26.62 9.83
CA PHE A 134 1.67 -26.40 10.98
C PHE A 134 0.49 -27.35 10.97
N PRO A 135 0.25 -28.12 12.05
CA PRO A 135 -0.91 -28.96 12.14
C PRO A 135 -2.19 -28.13 12.02
N LYS A 136 -3.13 -28.62 11.21
CA LYS A 136 -4.47 -28.03 11.19
C LYS A 136 -5.05 -28.22 12.61
N ARG A 137 -5.53 -27.13 13.20
CA ARG A 137 -6.34 -27.21 14.41
C ARG A 137 -7.72 -27.69 13.97
N ASP A 138 -8.13 -28.84 14.54
CA ASP A 138 -9.53 -29.33 14.42
C ASP A 138 -10.47 -28.34 15.09
#